data_a847918199ed2f8783a7b3e8b4fd95cb
#
_entry.id   a847918199ed2f8783a7b3e8b4fd95cb
#
_cell.length_a   1.000
_cell.length_b   1.000
_cell.length_c   1.000
_cell.angle_alpha   90.00
_cell.angle_beta   90.00
_cell.angle_gamma   90.00
#
_symmetry.space_group_name_H-M   'P 1'
#
loop_
_entity.id
_entity.type
_entity.pdbx_description
1 polymer ?
#
loop_
_entity_poly.entity_id
_entity_poly.type
_entity_poly.pdbx_seq_one_letter_code
_entity_poly.pdbx_strand_id
1 'polypeptide(L)' 'MSEETKYDKQAKNLRYRFDKQGFKKARWEQLAHKEKDYWRGCVQQWHQDRNDHAKNKER' A
#
# COMPACT_ATOMS: atom_id res chain seq x y z
N MET A 1 -14.33 14.76 1.59
CA MET A 1 -14.44 13.53 2.10
C MET A 1 -13.63 12.55 1.43
N SER A 2 -12.74 12.05 2.07
CA SER A 2 -11.85 11.16 1.43
C SER A 2 -12.44 9.80 1.43
N GLU A 3 -12.35 9.15 0.33
CA GLU A 3 -12.77 7.83 0.24
C GLU A 3 -11.62 6.95 0.37
N GLU A 4 -11.29 6.57 1.57
CA GLU A 4 -10.20 5.69 1.80
C GLU A 4 -10.60 4.31 1.39
N THR A 5 -9.94 3.76 0.39
CA THR A 5 -10.20 2.41 0.00
C THR A 5 -9.42 1.46 0.88
N LYS A 6 -9.65 0.17 0.69
CA LYS A 6 -8.90 -0.84 1.37
C LYS A 6 -7.42 -0.68 1.12
N TYR A 7 -7.09 -0.37 -0.13
CA TYR A 7 -5.68 -0.25 -0.50
C TYR A 7 -5.04 0.93 0.18
N ASP A 8 -5.79 2.00 0.39
CA ASP A 8 -5.24 3.17 1.06
C ASP A 8 -4.80 2.82 2.47
N LYS A 9 -5.64 2.11 3.18
CA LYS A 9 -5.33 1.73 4.53
C LYS A 9 -4.09 0.83 4.57
N GLN A 10 -4.04 -0.13 3.67
CA GLN A 10 -2.91 -1.03 3.64
C GLN A 10 -1.64 -0.34 3.18
N ALA A 11 -1.78 0.59 2.25
CA ALA A 11 -0.63 1.34 1.79
C ALA A 11 -0.07 2.21 2.90
N LYS A 12 -0.92 2.77 3.70
CA LYS A 12 -0.51 3.56 4.85
C LYS A 12 0.29 2.70 5.81
N ASN A 13 -0.20 1.50 6.11
CA ASN A 13 0.50 0.60 7.00
C ASN A 13 1.82 0.15 6.40
N LEU A 14 1.83 -0.11 5.11
CA LEU A 14 3.03 -0.53 4.44
C LEU A 14 4.09 0.56 4.53
N ARG A 15 3.69 1.81 4.30
CA ARG A 15 4.61 2.92 4.40
C ARG A 15 5.16 3.04 5.81
N TYR A 16 4.32 2.84 6.80
CA TYR A 16 4.76 2.93 8.19
C TYR A 16 5.82 1.89 8.48
N ARG A 17 5.68 0.71 7.90
CA ARG A 17 6.63 -0.36 8.15
C ARG A 17 7.95 -0.14 7.46
N PHE A 18 7.91 0.34 6.21
CA PHE A 18 9.13 0.44 5.42
C PHE A 18 9.77 1.82 5.47
N ASP A 19 9.00 2.82 5.80
CA ASP A 19 9.53 4.18 5.82
C ASP A 19 9.06 4.88 7.08
N LYS A 20 9.55 4.41 8.20
CA LYS A 20 9.12 4.98 9.48
C LYS A 20 9.49 6.44 9.60
N GLN A 21 10.67 6.79 9.14
CA GLN A 21 11.12 8.17 9.25
C GLN A 21 10.28 9.09 8.38
N GLY A 22 10.01 8.66 7.17
CA GLY A 22 9.17 9.44 6.30
C GLY A 22 7.76 9.55 6.84
N PHE A 23 7.27 8.48 7.45
CA PHE A 23 5.95 8.49 8.04
C PHE A 23 5.85 9.54 9.14
N LYS A 24 6.89 9.68 9.92
CA LYS A 24 6.91 10.66 10.99
C LYS A 24 6.97 12.08 10.45
N LYS A 25 7.67 12.26 9.35
CA LYS A 25 7.84 13.59 8.79
C LYS A 25 6.59 14.08 8.08
N ALA A 26 5.93 13.18 7.38
CA ALA A 26 4.75 13.56 6.62
C ALA A 26 3.71 12.50 6.74
N ARG A 27 2.50 12.89 7.04
CA ARG A 27 1.41 11.95 7.16
C ARG A 27 0.93 11.52 5.78
N TRP A 28 0.18 10.43 5.76
CA TRP A 28 -0.32 9.90 4.52
C TRP A 28 -1.10 10.94 3.73
N GLU A 29 -1.92 11.71 4.42
CA GLU A 29 -2.75 12.71 3.76
C GLU A 29 -1.94 13.83 3.15
N GLN A 30 -0.73 14.04 3.63
CA GLN A 30 0.12 15.10 3.13
C GLN A 30 0.94 14.68 1.93
N LEU A 31 0.88 13.42 1.57
CA LEU A 31 1.66 12.94 0.47
C LEU A 31 1.08 13.38 -0.86
N ALA A 32 1.95 13.55 -1.84
CA ALA A 32 1.50 13.86 -3.17
C ALA A 32 0.86 12.63 -3.78
N HIS A 33 0.07 12.86 -4.82
CA HIS A 33 -0.60 11.76 -5.50
C HIS A 33 0.39 10.70 -5.97
N LYS A 34 1.53 11.13 -6.46
CA LYS A 34 2.52 10.21 -6.97
C LYS A 34 2.96 9.23 -5.90
N GLU A 35 3.18 9.74 -4.72
CA GLU A 35 3.64 8.88 -3.64
C GLU A 35 2.55 7.96 -3.17
N LYS A 36 1.35 8.47 -3.09
CA LYS A 36 0.24 7.62 -2.70
C LYS A 36 0.04 6.50 -3.70
N ASP A 37 0.13 6.83 -4.99
CA ASP A 37 -0.01 5.83 -6.02
C ASP A 37 1.08 4.79 -5.94
N TYR A 38 2.28 5.22 -5.63
CA TYR A 38 3.39 4.29 -5.50
C TYR A 38 3.09 3.23 -4.44
N TRP A 39 2.63 3.67 -3.29
CA TRP A 39 2.34 2.74 -2.22
C TRP A 39 1.12 1.88 -2.51
N ARG A 40 0.13 2.46 -3.16
CA ARG A 40 -1.03 1.68 -3.58
C ARG A 40 -0.63 0.61 -4.57
N GLY A 41 0.26 0.96 -5.48
CA GLY A 41 0.76 0.00 -6.44
C GLY A 41 1.48 -1.15 -5.77
N CYS A 42 2.25 -0.84 -4.74
CA CYS A 42 2.94 -1.87 -3.99
C CYS A 42 1.95 -2.84 -3.36
N VAL A 43 0.88 -2.31 -2.81
CA VAL A 43 -0.12 -3.15 -2.18
C VAL A 43 -0.83 -4.01 -3.21
N GLN A 44 -1.16 -3.43 -4.34
CA GLN A 44 -1.80 -4.17 -5.41
C GLN A 44 -0.92 -5.32 -5.89
N GLN A 45 0.34 -5.04 -6.07
CA GLN A 45 1.28 -6.05 -6.52
C GLN A 45 1.38 -7.18 -5.50
N TRP A 46 1.39 -6.81 -4.25
CA TRP A 46 1.46 -7.78 -3.17
C TRP A 46 0.25 -8.71 -3.19
N HIS A 47 -0.93 -8.14 -3.38
CA HIS A 47 -2.14 -8.93 -3.44
C HIS A 47 -2.14 -9.85 -4.66
N GLN A 48 -1.67 -9.34 -5.76
CA GLN A 48 -1.61 -10.11 -6.97
C GLN A 48 -0.68 -11.31 -6.82
N ASP A 49 0.45 -11.07 -6.19
CA ASP A 49 1.40 -12.14 -5.96
C ASP A 49 0.78 -13.21 -5.10
N ARG A 50 0.06 -12.82 -4.09
CA ARG A 50 -0.58 -13.78 -3.21
C ARG A 50 -1.62 -14.61 -3.96
N ASN A 51 -2.37 -13.96 -4.80
CA ASN A 51 -3.37 -14.65 -5.58
C ASN A 51 -2.74 -15.67 -6.51
N ASP A 52 -1.68 -15.27 -7.18
CA ASP A 52 -0.98 -16.16 -8.07
C ASP A 52 -0.43 -17.37 -7.30
N HIS A 53 0.13 -17.08 -6.14
CA HIS A 53 0.70 -18.14 -5.33
C HIS A 53 -0.38 -19.12 -4.88
N ALA A 54 -1.52 -18.59 -4.50
CA ALA A 54 -2.61 -19.45 -4.06
C ALA A 54 -3.11 -20.31 -5.20
N LYS A 55 -3.19 -19.75 -6.38
CA LYS A 55 -3.63 -20.51 -7.53
C LYS A 55 -2.68 -21.65 -7.83
N ASN A 56 -1.40 -21.36 -7.75
CA ASN A 56 -0.42 -22.41 -8.01
C ASN A 56 -0.52 -23.52 -7.00
N LYS A 57 -0.85 -23.18 -5.80
CA LYS A 57 -0.94 -24.20 -4.76
C LYS A 57 -2.09 -25.14 -4.96
N GLU A 58 -3.08 -24.70 -5.65
CA GLU A 58 -4.22 -25.56 -5.85
C GLU A 58 -3.98 -26.66 -6.84
N ARG A 59 -2.88 -26.67 -7.52
CA ARG A 59 -2.59 -27.73 -8.45
C ARG A 59 -2.11 -29.00 -7.74
#